data_7406833f78d93235d231031b747423ec
#
_entry.id   7406833f78d93235d231031b747423ec
#
_cell.length_a   1.000
_cell.length_b   1.000
_cell.length_c   1.000
_cell.angle_alpha   90.00
_cell.angle_beta   90.00
_cell.angle_gamma   90.00
#
_symmetry.space_group_name_H-M   'P 1'
#
loop_
_entity.id
_entity.type
_entity.pdbx_description
1 polymer ?
#
loop_
_entity_poly.entity_id
_entity_poly.type
_entity_poly.pdbx_seq_one_letter_code
_entity_poly.pdbx_strand_id
1 'polypeptide(L)'
;VYDFPIPGLGRATPYGIYDLENNSGWVNVGIDHDTATFAVESIRRWWNQEGRQRYPGAKRLLISADGGGSNGSRVRLWKWELQHLADEIGLAITVCHLPPGTSKWNKIEHRLFAWISQNWRGKPLVDYAVIVKLIAATTTQAGLTVQCQLDTNSYPTGRKLSDEEICTLFLVADPFHGEWNYTLFPRTGSIEPFIL
;
A
#
# COMPACT_ATOMS: atom_id res chain seq x y z
N VAL A 1 -4.26 9.80 4.03
CA VAL A 1 -4.07 10.17 2.61
C VAL A 1 -5.11 11.21 2.27
N TYR A 2 -4.71 12.35 1.77
CA TYR A 2 -5.61 13.43 1.40
C TYR A 2 -5.76 13.44 -0.12
N ASP A 3 -7.00 13.33 -0.58
CA ASP A 3 -7.34 13.53 -1.98
C ASP A 3 -7.25 15.03 -2.30
N PHE A 4 -6.56 15.37 -3.38
CA PHE A 4 -6.42 16.76 -3.81
C PHE A 4 -7.30 16.99 -5.03
N PRO A 5 -8.36 17.81 -4.91
CA PRO A 5 -9.11 18.25 -6.08
C PRO A 5 -8.23 19.18 -6.93
N ILE A 6 -8.07 18.84 -8.20
CA ILE A 6 -7.35 19.66 -9.17
C ILE A 6 -8.41 20.36 -10.02
N PRO A 7 -8.48 21.71 -10.02
CA PRO A 7 -9.45 22.43 -10.83
C PRO A 7 -9.39 22.01 -12.30
N GLY A 8 -10.50 21.53 -12.84
CA GLY A 8 -10.62 21.11 -14.25
C GLY A 8 -10.05 19.73 -14.60
N LEU A 9 -9.31 19.06 -13.71
CA LEU A 9 -8.71 17.74 -13.96
C LEU A 9 -9.25 16.62 -13.06
N GLY A 10 -9.95 16.98 -11.97
CA GLY A 10 -10.50 15.99 -11.05
C GLY A 10 -9.71 15.85 -9.75
N ARG A 11 -9.44 14.61 -9.33
CA ARG A 11 -8.85 14.28 -8.04
C ARG A 11 -7.48 13.63 -8.22
N ALA A 12 -6.52 13.96 -7.37
CA ALA A 12 -5.29 13.22 -7.21
C ALA A 12 -5.32 12.44 -5.89
N THR A 13 -5.16 11.13 -5.98
CA THR A 13 -5.22 10.19 -4.84
C THR A 13 -3.84 9.54 -4.67
N PRO A 14 -2.95 10.09 -3.82
CA PRO A 14 -1.65 9.48 -3.57
C PRO A 14 -1.77 8.29 -2.61
N TYR A 15 -1.21 7.15 -2.99
CA TYR A 15 -1.01 5.99 -2.12
C TYR A 15 0.48 5.75 -1.94
N GLY A 16 0.95 5.77 -0.69
CA GLY A 16 2.36 5.66 -0.36
C GLY A 16 2.73 4.29 0.19
N ILE A 17 3.93 3.85 -0.16
CA ILE A 17 4.62 2.70 0.42
C ILE A 17 5.97 3.21 0.94
N TYR A 18 6.31 2.84 2.17
CA TYR A 18 7.58 3.20 2.76
C TYR A 18 8.37 1.94 3.11
N ASP A 19 9.47 1.75 2.41
CA ASP A 19 10.42 0.68 2.66
C ASP A 19 11.31 1.06 3.86
N LEU A 20 11.07 0.37 4.98
CA LEU A 20 11.72 0.65 6.26
C LEU A 20 13.22 0.35 6.22
N GLU A 21 13.64 -0.68 5.51
CA GLU A 21 15.03 -1.13 5.41
C GLU A 21 15.88 -0.13 4.61
N ASN A 22 15.36 0.32 3.47
CA ASN A 22 16.09 1.19 2.56
C ASN A 22 15.81 2.68 2.76
N ASN A 23 14.97 3.05 3.73
CA ASN A 23 14.54 4.45 3.92
C ASN A 23 14.08 5.08 2.60
N SER A 24 13.24 4.37 1.84
CA SER A 24 12.76 4.82 0.55
C SER A 24 11.23 4.82 0.48
N GLY A 25 10.70 5.82 -0.21
CA GLY A 25 9.28 5.98 -0.48
C GLY A 25 8.94 5.65 -1.93
N TRP A 26 7.82 4.98 -2.12
CA TRP A 26 7.15 4.81 -3.40
C TRP A 26 5.76 5.41 -3.29
N VAL A 27 5.38 6.28 -4.22
CA VAL A 27 4.05 6.88 -4.22
C VAL A 27 3.40 6.66 -5.58
N ASN A 28 2.24 6.03 -5.56
CA ASN A 28 1.35 5.90 -6.71
C ASN A 28 0.29 6.99 -6.64
N VAL A 29 0.21 7.87 -7.64
CA VAL A 29 -0.78 8.94 -7.70
C VAL A 29 -1.89 8.52 -8.63
N GLY A 30 -3.02 8.09 -8.07
CA GLY A 30 -4.22 7.77 -8.84
C GLY A 30 -5.00 9.00 -9.27
N ILE A 31 -5.75 8.87 -10.37
CA ILE A 31 -6.68 9.89 -10.87
C ILE A 31 -8.14 9.57 -10.51
N ASP A 32 -8.36 8.44 -9.86
CA ASP A 32 -9.68 7.91 -9.51
C ASP A 32 -9.82 7.73 -7.98
N HIS A 33 -10.58 6.76 -7.54
CA HIS A 33 -10.96 6.57 -6.14
C HIS A 33 -9.88 5.83 -5.33
N ASP A 34 -9.79 6.17 -4.04
CA ASP A 34 -9.03 5.39 -3.06
C ASP A 34 -9.81 4.12 -2.72
N THR A 35 -9.52 3.04 -3.43
CA THR A 35 -10.13 1.72 -3.24
C THR A 35 -9.09 0.69 -2.81
N ALA A 36 -9.55 -0.44 -2.25
CA ALA A 36 -8.66 -1.54 -1.90
C ALA A 36 -7.91 -2.09 -3.13
N THR A 37 -8.56 -2.11 -4.30
CA THR A 37 -7.93 -2.51 -5.56
C THR A 37 -6.78 -1.56 -5.94
N PHE A 38 -6.98 -0.25 -5.82
CA PHE A 38 -5.93 0.76 -6.06
C PHE A 38 -4.78 0.62 -5.05
N ALA A 39 -5.11 0.39 -3.77
CA ALA A 39 -4.10 0.21 -2.73
C ALA A 39 -3.19 -1.00 -3.02
N VAL A 40 -3.77 -2.15 -3.38
CA VAL A 40 -3.01 -3.37 -3.70
C VAL A 40 -2.26 -3.22 -5.02
N GLU A 41 -2.84 -2.56 -6.03
CA GLU A 41 -2.14 -2.24 -7.28
C GLU A 41 -0.89 -1.39 -7.02
N SER A 42 -0.96 -0.45 -6.10
CA SER A 42 0.20 0.36 -5.72
C SER A 42 1.31 -0.50 -5.11
N ILE A 43 0.97 -1.49 -4.27
CA ILE A 43 1.93 -2.45 -3.71
C ILE A 43 2.50 -3.35 -4.81
N ARG A 44 1.68 -3.82 -5.75
CA ARG A 44 2.11 -4.62 -6.90
C ARG A 44 3.15 -3.89 -7.75
N ARG A 45 2.89 -2.61 -8.06
CA ARG A 45 3.82 -1.78 -8.83
C ARG A 45 5.14 -1.57 -8.11
N TRP A 46 5.10 -1.22 -6.83
CA TRP A 46 6.31 -1.12 -6.03
C TRP A 46 7.11 -2.41 -6.04
N TRP A 47 6.44 -3.56 -5.79
CA TRP A 47 7.12 -4.85 -5.80
C TRP A 47 7.77 -5.16 -7.13
N ASN A 48 7.07 -4.97 -8.24
CA ASN A 48 7.56 -5.29 -9.56
C ASN A 48 8.70 -4.37 -10.03
N GLN A 49 8.69 -3.11 -9.62
CA GLN A 49 9.68 -2.13 -10.07
C GLN A 49 10.90 -2.04 -9.14
N GLU A 50 10.72 -2.21 -7.84
CA GLU A 50 11.79 -2.06 -6.86
C GLU A 50 11.95 -3.30 -5.95
N GLY A 51 10.88 -3.76 -5.32
CA GLY A 51 10.95 -4.76 -4.26
C GLY A 51 11.59 -6.06 -4.73
N ARG A 52 11.20 -6.57 -5.89
CA ARG A 52 11.78 -7.80 -6.47
C ARG A 52 13.29 -7.71 -6.71
N GLN A 53 13.78 -6.55 -7.12
CA GLN A 53 15.20 -6.36 -7.39
C GLN A 53 16.00 -6.18 -6.10
N ARG A 54 15.42 -5.50 -5.11
CA ARG A 54 16.05 -5.26 -3.81
C ARG A 54 16.08 -6.50 -2.94
N TYR A 55 15.05 -7.34 -3.04
CA TYR A 55 14.83 -8.51 -2.19
C TYR A 55 14.66 -9.80 -3.01
N PRO A 56 15.67 -10.22 -3.81
CA PRO A 56 15.51 -11.33 -4.75
C PRO A 56 15.29 -12.68 -4.06
N GLY A 57 15.65 -12.80 -2.79
CA GLY A 57 15.48 -14.04 -2.00
C GLY A 57 14.28 -13.99 -1.04
N ALA A 58 13.43 -12.96 -1.12
CA ALA A 58 12.30 -12.83 -0.22
C ALA A 58 11.33 -14.02 -0.34
N LYS A 59 10.86 -14.48 0.82
CA LYS A 59 9.80 -15.50 0.94
C LYS A 59 8.51 -14.90 1.52
N ARG A 60 8.62 -13.73 2.12
CA ARG A 60 7.52 -13.05 2.82
C ARG A 60 7.59 -11.55 2.60
N LEU A 61 6.43 -10.93 2.58
CA LEU A 61 6.27 -9.48 2.62
C LEU A 61 5.49 -9.12 3.89
N LEU A 62 6.07 -8.26 4.73
CA LEU A 62 5.38 -7.70 5.90
C LEU A 62 4.86 -6.31 5.57
N ILE A 63 3.57 -6.10 5.78
CA ILE A 63 2.89 -4.82 5.59
C ILE A 63 2.38 -4.34 6.94
N SER A 64 2.85 -3.17 7.39
CA SER A 64 2.22 -2.43 8.47
C SER A 64 1.28 -1.38 7.87
N ALA A 65 0.01 -1.39 8.26
CA ALA A 65 -1.01 -0.52 7.70
C ALA A 65 -1.89 0.10 8.78
N ASP A 66 -2.55 1.21 8.49
CA ASP A 66 -3.57 1.76 9.37
C ASP A 66 -4.80 0.85 9.40
N GLY A 67 -5.57 0.95 10.47
CA GLY A 67 -6.79 0.15 10.66
C GLY A 67 -8.00 0.63 9.86
N GLY A 68 -7.90 1.74 9.12
CA GLY A 68 -8.99 2.38 8.38
C GLY A 68 -8.68 2.63 6.91
N GLY A 69 -9.62 3.22 6.18
CA GLY A 69 -9.46 3.53 4.76
C GLY A 69 -9.57 2.31 3.84
N SER A 70 -9.02 2.44 2.63
CA SER A 70 -9.07 1.41 1.57
C SER A 70 -8.34 0.12 1.95
N ASN A 71 -7.33 0.20 2.80
CA ASN A 71 -6.53 -0.91 3.32
C ASN A 71 -6.91 -1.33 4.75
N GLY A 72 -8.09 -0.95 5.24
CA GLY A 72 -8.54 -1.23 6.60
C GLY A 72 -8.74 -2.72 6.89
N SER A 73 -8.56 -3.12 8.17
CA SER A 73 -8.64 -4.51 8.62
C SER A 73 -9.99 -5.19 8.37
N ARG A 74 -11.07 -4.41 8.28
CA ARG A 74 -12.44 -4.91 8.01
C ARG A 74 -12.80 -4.95 6.53
N VAL A 75 -11.94 -4.42 5.65
CA VAL A 75 -12.21 -4.34 4.21
C VAL A 75 -11.98 -5.73 3.58
N ARG A 76 -13.05 -6.42 3.22
CA ARG A 76 -12.99 -7.75 2.56
C ARG A 76 -12.22 -7.68 1.23
N LEU A 77 -12.47 -6.64 0.44
CA LEU A 77 -11.81 -6.44 -0.86
C LEU A 77 -10.29 -6.28 -0.72
N TRP A 78 -9.80 -5.63 0.34
CA TRP A 78 -8.38 -5.56 0.64
C TRP A 78 -7.73 -6.95 0.78
N LYS A 79 -8.35 -7.84 1.57
CA LYS A 79 -7.86 -9.21 1.77
C LYS A 79 -7.92 -10.03 0.48
N TRP A 80 -8.98 -9.84 -0.31
CA TRP A 80 -9.17 -10.49 -1.60
C TRP A 80 -8.07 -10.09 -2.60
N GLU A 81 -7.84 -8.81 -2.77
CA GLU A 81 -6.81 -8.29 -3.68
C GLU A 81 -5.40 -8.71 -3.23
N LEU A 82 -5.12 -8.71 -1.92
CA LEU A 82 -3.85 -9.20 -1.39
C LEU A 82 -3.65 -10.69 -1.62
N GLN A 83 -4.71 -11.50 -1.59
CA GLN A 83 -4.60 -12.92 -1.94
C GLN A 83 -4.14 -13.10 -3.40
N HIS A 84 -4.73 -12.33 -4.32
CA HIS A 84 -4.31 -12.37 -5.72
C HIS A 84 -2.86 -11.90 -5.89
N LEU A 85 -2.47 -10.86 -5.16
CA LEU A 85 -1.09 -10.42 -5.16
C LEU A 85 -0.14 -11.49 -4.61
N ALA A 86 -0.48 -12.16 -3.50
CA ALA A 86 0.31 -13.24 -2.94
C ALA A 86 0.51 -14.38 -3.93
N ASP A 87 -0.57 -14.78 -4.63
CA ASP A 87 -0.51 -15.80 -5.68
C ASP A 87 0.39 -15.40 -6.85
N GLU A 88 0.30 -14.14 -7.28
CA GLU A 88 1.05 -13.58 -8.42
C GLU A 88 2.56 -13.51 -8.12
N ILE A 89 2.92 -12.97 -6.95
CA ILE A 89 4.33 -12.75 -6.61
C ILE A 89 4.99 -13.95 -5.92
N GLY A 90 4.20 -14.96 -5.51
CA GLY A 90 4.68 -16.17 -4.84
C GLY A 90 5.19 -15.94 -3.41
N LEU A 91 4.76 -14.88 -2.74
CA LEU A 91 5.16 -14.54 -1.38
C LEU A 91 4.00 -14.67 -0.40
N ALA A 92 4.28 -15.16 0.81
CA ALA A 92 3.36 -14.99 1.91
C ALA A 92 3.31 -13.51 2.32
N ILE A 93 2.11 -12.93 2.38
CA ILE A 93 1.89 -11.53 2.76
C ILE A 93 1.31 -11.47 4.17
N THR A 94 2.11 -10.98 5.12
CA THR A 94 1.67 -10.75 6.49
C THR A 94 1.26 -9.28 6.64
N VAL A 95 0.06 -9.03 7.16
CA VAL A 95 -0.45 -7.69 7.44
C VAL A 95 -0.60 -7.52 8.94
N CYS A 96 -0.06 -6.40 9.44
CA CYS A 96 -0.23 -5.95 10.81
C CYS A 96 -0.89 -4.56 10.77
N HIS A 97 -2.16 -4.49 11.17
CA HIS A 97 -2.86 -3.21 11.28
C HIS A 97 -2.56 -2.54 12.62
N LEU A 98 -2.28 -1.25 12.55
CA LEU A 98 -2.16 -0.44 13.75
C LEU A 98 -3.54 -0.29 14.41
N PRO A 99 -3.61 -0.38 15.75
CA PRO A 99 -4.85 -0.16 16.49
C PRO A 99 -5.47 1.21 16.19
N PRO A 100 -6.80 1.36 16.28
CA PRO A 100 -7.46 2.65 16.12
C PRO A 100 -6.87 3.72 17.04
N GLY A 101 -6.69 4.94 16.52
CA GLY A 101 -6.13 6.07 17.27
C GLY A 101 -4.60 6.06 17.43
N THR A 102 -3.88 5.12 16.80
CA THR A 102 -2.42 5.01 16.88
C THR A 102 -1.70 5.41 15.60
N SER A 103 -2.35 6.10 14.67
CA SER A 103 -1.76 6.56 13.41
C SER A 103 -0.46 7.36 13.60
N LYS A 104 -0.33 8.09 14.73
CA LYS A 104 0.92 8.76 15.11
C LYS A 104 2.13 7.83 15.26
N TRP A 105 1.93 6.52 15.33
CA TRP A 105 2.98 5.52 15.42
C TRP A 105 3.33 4.93 14.05
N ASN A 106 2.51 5.21 13.04
CA ASN A 106 2.75 4.76 11.69
C ASN A 106 3.99 5.46 11.11
N LYS A 107 5.01 4.67 10.80
CA LYS A 107 6.30 5.19 10.33
C LYS A 107 6.17 5.98 9.04
N ILE A 108 5.27 5.59 8.14
CA ILE A 108 5.08 6.27 6.86
C ILE A 108 4.64 7.72 7.03
N GLU A 109 3.81 8.02 8.04
CA GLU A 109 3.35 9.39 8.31
C GLU A 109 4.52 10.33 8.62
N HIS A 110 5.47 9.87 9.45
CA HIS A 110 6.58 10.70 9.92
C HIS A 110 7.80 10.67 9.00
N ARG A 111 8.00 9.55 8.28
CA ARG A 111 9.21 9.34 7.48
C ARG A 111 9.02 9.59 6.00
N LEU A 112 7.77 9.64 5.51
CA LEU A 112 7.45 9.90 4.11
C LEU A 112 6.48 11.07 3.96
N PHE A 113 5.24 10.93 4.43
CA PHE A 113 4.19 11.93 4.16
C PHE A 113 4.45 13.30 4.79
N ALA A 114 5.04 13.36 5.98
CA ALA A 114 5.42 14.63 6.60
C ALA A 114 6.41 15.40 5.71
N TRP A 115 7.38 14.71 5.12
CA TRP A 115 8.39 15.33 4.24
C TRP A 115 7.83 15.72 2.88
N ILE A 116 6.95 14.89 2.31
CA ILE A 116 6.21 15.26 1.10
C ILE A 116 5.40 16.53 1.35
N SER A 117 4.68 16.59 2.48
CA SER A 117 3.86 17.75 2.85
C SER A 117 4.70 19.02 3.04
N GLN A 118 5.90 18.90 3.59
CA GLN A 118 6.83 20.03 3.67
C GLN A 118 7.34 20.47 2.30
N ASN A 119 7.68 19.53 1.43
CA ASN A 119 8.25 19.83 0.12
C ASN A 119 7.28 20.54 -0.82
N TRP A 120 5.99 20.24 -0.77
CA TRP A 120 5.00 20.91 -1.63
C TRP A 120 4.28 22.09 -0.96
N ARG A 121 4.59 22.39 0.31
CA ARG A 121 3.95 23.46 1.07
C ARG A 121 4.09 24.81 0.34
N GLY A 122 2.96 25.46 0.12
CA GLY A 122 2.90 26.75 -0.58
C GLY A 122 3.14 26.67 -2.09
N LYS A 123 3.28 25.48 -2.67
CA LYS A 123 3.39 25.29 -4.12
C LYS A 123 2.01 25.00 -4.73
N PRO A 124 1.66 25.63 -5.86
CA PRO A 124 0.38 25.32 -6.51
C PRO A 124 0.39 23.93 -7.12
N LEU A 125 -0.59 23.11 -6.76
CA LEU A 125 -0.78 21.76 -7.30
C LEU A 125 -1.74 21.82 -8.49
N VAL A 126 -1.26 22.32 -9.62
CA VAL A 126 -2.08 22.69 -10.78
C VAL A 126 -2.36 21.53 -11.74
N ASP A 127 -1.53 20.51 -11.74
CA ASP A 127 -1.69 19.32 -12.57
C ASP A 127 -0.99 18.10 -11.96
N TYR A 128 -1.26 16.91 -12.52
CA TYR A 128 -0.67 15.65 -12.04
C TYR A 128 0.86 15.62 -12.19
N ALA A 129 1.41 16.21 -13.26
CA ALA A 129 2.84 16.20 -13.50
C ALA A 129 3.58 17.00 -12.43
N VAL A 130 3.03 18.13 -11.99
CA VAL A 130 3.55 18.94 -10.87
C VAL A 130 3.51 18.13 -9.58
N ILE A 131 2.39 17.47 -9.27
CA ILE A 131 2.24 16.64 -8.07
C ILE A 131 3.29 15.54 -8.05
N VAL A 132 3.41 14.77 -9.12
CA VAL A 132 4.38 13.66 -9.25
C VAL A 132 5.82 14.17 -9.07
N LYS A 133 6.18 15.28 -9.72
CA LYS A 133 7.52 15.88 -9.59
C LYS A 133 7.82 16.36 -8.17
N LEU A 134 6.86 16.97 -7.50
CA LEU A 134 7.03 17.46 -6.14
C LEU A 134 7.18 16.32 -5.15
N ILE A 135 6.41 15.23 -5.31
CA ILE A 135 6.56 14.03 -4.48
C ILE A 135 7.93 13.38 -4.73
N ALA A 136 8.31 13.16 -5.99
CA ALA A 136 9.57 12.52 -6.35
C ALA A 136 10.81 13.35 -5.94
N ALA A 137 10.69 14.67 -5.86
CA ALA A 137 11.77 15.54 -5.41
C ALA A 137 11.94 15.58 -3.88
N THR A 138 11.14 14.82 -3.12
CA THR A 138 11.22 14.80 -1.67
C THR A 138 12.47 14.02 -1.22
N THR A 139 13.28 14.67 -0.41
CA THR A 139 14.48 14.08 0.19
C THR A 139 14.68 14.61 1.61
N THR A 140 15.56 13.97 2.38
CA THR A 140 15.93 14.41 3.73
C THR A 140 17.41 14.26 3.97
N GLN A 141 17.93 14.94 4.99
CA GLN A 141 19.32 14.75 5.43
C GLN A 141 19.64 13.31 5.85
N ALA A 142 18.61 12.56 6.27
CA ALA A 142 18.73 11.14 6.62
C ALA A 142 18.73 10.21 5.39
N GLY A 143 18.77 10.75 4.16
CA GLY A 143 18.90 9.97 2.93
C GLY A 143 17.58 9.39 2.40
N LEU A 144 16.41 9.94 2.77
CA LEU A 144 15.16 9.53 2.13
C LEU A 144 15.23 9.76 0.63
N THR A 145 14.87 8.75 -0.14
CA THR A 145 14.62 8.85 -1.59
C THR A 145 13.17 8.49 -1.87
N VAL A 146 12.55 9.18 -2.83
CA VAL A 146 11.14 8.94 -3.18
C VAL A 146 11.00 8.76 -4.68
N GLN A 147 10.35 7.68 -5.07
CA GLN A 147 9.85 7.48 -6.43
C GLN A 147 8.35 7.76 -6.47
N CYS A 148 7.89 8.33 -7.57
CA CYS A 148 6.48 8.66 -7.72
C CYS A 148 6.04 8.41 -9.16
N GLN A 149 4.88 7.77 -9.32
CA GLN A 149 4.27 7.51 -10.63
C GLN A 149 2.82 7.96 -10.67
N LEU A 150 2.37 8.36 -11.85
CA LEU A 150 0.96 8.59 -12.15
C LEU A 150 0.31 7.27 -12.54
N ASP A 151 -0.86 7.01 -11.96
CA ASP A 151 -1.73 5.90 -12.31
C ASP A 151 -3.03 6.41 -12.94
N THR A 152 -3.18 6.18 -14.22
CA THR A 152 -4.35 6.62 -15.00
C THR A 152 -5.43 5.54 -15.12
N ASN A 153 -5.28 4.40 -14.43
CA ASN A 153 -6.29 3.36 -14.42
C ASN A 153 -7.51 3.78 -13.59
N SER A 154 -8.65 3.19 -13.91
CA SER A 154 -9.88 3.37 -13.15
C SER A 154 -10.04 2.25 -12.11
N TYR A 155 -10.48 2.63 -10.92
CA TYR A 155 -10.69 1.76 -9.77
C TYR A 155 -12.11 1.95 -9.23
N PRO A 156 -13.10 1.29 -9.85
CA PRO A 156 -14.50 1.49 -9.51
C PRO A 156 -14.79 1.15 -8.04
N THR A 157 -15.62 1.94 -7.42
CA THR A 157 -16.11 1.73 -6.05
C THR A 157 -17.27 0.72 -6.00
N GLY A 158 -17.61 0.26 -4.79
CA GLY A 158 -18.84 -0.50 -4.56
C GLY A 158 -18.76 -2.00 -4.86
N ARG A 159 -17.59 -2.57 -5.21
CA ARG A 159 -17.43 -4.02 -5.36
C ARG A 159 -17.72 -4.70 -4.01
N LYS A 160 -18.71 -5.58 -4.01
CA LYS A 160 -19.03 -6.46 -2.88
C LYS A 160 -18.55 -7.87 -3.21
N LEU A 161 -17.97 -8.52 -2.22
CA LEU A 161 -17.56 -9.92 -2.32
C LEU A 161 -18.61 -10.82 -1.67
N SER A 162 -18.89 -11.96 -2.30
CA SER A 162 -19.71 -13.00 -1.72
C SER A 162 -18.96 -13.73 -0.60
N ASP A 163 -19.69 -14.49 0.22
CA ASP A 163 -19.06 -15.28 1.27
C ASP A 163 -18.27 -16.46 0.65
N GLU A 164 -18.72 -17.00 -0.49
CA GLU A 164 -17.99 -18.01 -1.24
C GLU A 164 -16.62 -17.49 -1.70
N GLU A 165 -16.55 -16.27 -2.24
CA GLU A 165 -15.28 -15.64 -2.63
C GLU A 165 -14.35 -15.50 -1.42
N ILE A 166 -14.86 -15.07 -0.28
CA ILE A 166 -14.07 -14.95 0.96
C ILE A 166 -13.56 -16.30 1.47
N CYS A 167 -14.36 -17.36 1.36
CA CYS A 167 -13.95 -18.71 1.76
C CYS A 167 -12.78 -19.27 0.92
N THR A 168 -12.47 -18.69 -0.24
CA THR A 168 -11.32 -19.09 -1.07
C THR A 168 -10.00 -18.52 -0.61
N LEU A 169 -9.99 -17.60 0.35
CA LEU A 169 -8.76 -16.99 0.86
C LEU A 169 -7.94 -18.01 1.66
N PHE A 170 -6.66 -18.10 1.36
CA PHE A 170 -5.71 -18.84 2.18
C PHE A 170 -5.14 -17.91 3.26
N LEU A 171 -6.00 -17.48 4.17
CA LEU A 171 -5.71 -16.53 5.23
C LEU A 171 -5.61 -17.25 6.57
N VAL A 172 -4.51 -17.02 7.27
CA VAL A 172 -4.30 -17.49 8.65
C VAL A 172 -4.26 -16.26 9.55
N ALA A 173 -5.20 -16.19 10.47
CA ALA A 173 -5.23 -15.15 11.50
C ALA A 173 -4.17 -15.42 12.56
N ASP A 174 -3.50 -14.37 13.04
CA ASP A 174 -2.53 -14.49 14.12
C ASP A 174 -3.27 -14.78 15.45
N PRO A 175 -2.75 -15.61 16.36
CA PRO A 175 -3.32 -15.79 17.71
C PRO A 175 -3.45 -14.50 18.51
N PHE A 176 -2.56 -13.53 18.28
CA PHE A 176 -2.62 -12.21 18.89
C PHE A 176 -3.34 -11.24 17.96
N HIS A 177 -4.56 -10.86 18.31
CA HIS A 177 -5.38 -9.90 17.57
C HIS A 177 -5.51 -10.26 16.07
N GLY A 178 -6.00 -11.46 15.78
CA GLY A 178 -6.19 -11.96 14.41
C GLY A 178 -7.14 -11.14 13.55
N GLU A 179 -7.95 -10.29 14.15
CA GLU A 179 -8.76 -9.29 13.44
C GLU A 179 -7.91 -8.18 12.79
N TRP A 180 -6.68 -7.96 13.31
CA TRP A 180 -5.73 -6.97 12.81
C TRP A 180 -4.46 -7.58 12.21
N ASN A 181 -4.09 -8.77 12.68
CA ASN A 181 -2.86 -9.46 12.29
C ASN A 181 -3.19 -10.76 11.59
N TYR A 182 -2.75 -10.91 10.34
CA TYR A 182 -3.00 -12.12 9.56
C TYR A 182 -1.97 -12.30 8.45
N THR A 183 -1.85 -13.52 7.96
CA THR A 183 -0.99 -13.86 6.82
C THR A 183 -1.84 -14.50 5.71
N LEU A 184 -1.66 -14.02 4.50
CA LEU A 184 -2.17 -14.61 3.27
C LEU A 184 -1.05 -15.39 2.60
N PHE A 185 -1.29 -16.68 2.37
CA PHE A 185 -0.33 -17.55 1.69
C PHE A 185 -0.70 -17.69 0.21
N PRO A 186 0.28 -17.78 -0.70
CA PRO A 186 -0.01 -18.09 -2.10
C PRO A 186 -0.68 -19.47 -2.20
N ARG A 187 -1.75 -19.56 -3.01
CA ARG A 187 -2.50 -20.81 -3.24
C ARG A 187 -1.78 -21.75 -4.20
N THR A 188 -0.81 -21.26 -4.95
CA THR A 188 0.02 -21.99 -5.89
C THR A 188 1.47 -21.97 -5.41
N GLY A 189 1.86 -22.95 -4.60
CA GLY A 189 3.23 -23.09 -4.11
C GLY A 189 3.32 -24.22 -3.11
N SER A 190 4.44 -24.95 -3.09
CA SER A 190 4.71 -25.95 -2.07
C SER A 190 4.72 -25.26 -0.71
N ILE A 191 3.75 -25.55 0.13
CA ILE A 191 3.73 -25.12 1.52
C ILE A 191 4.83 -25.89 2.21
N GLU A 192 5.99 -25.27 2.43
CA GLU A 192 6.92 -25.81 3.42
C GLU A 192 6.22 -25.69 4.79
N PRO A 193 6.08 -26.79 5.54
CA PRO A 193 5.41 -26.75 6.83
C PRO A 193 6.16 -25.81 7.77
N PHE A 194 5.46 -24.82 8.30
CA PHE A 194 5.99 -23.99 9.36
C PHE A 194 6.16 -24.82 10.62
N ILE A 195 7.41 -25.09 11.01
CA ILE A 195 7.73 -25.47 12.38
C ILE A 195 7.73 -24.18 13.20
N LEU A 196 6.78 -24.07 14.11
CA LEU A 196 6.69 -23.02 15.13
C LEU A 196 7.83 -23.14 16.12
#